data_facc8bc4723bfe8f6cc3c3ff31262d81
#
_entry.id   facc8bc4723bfe8f6cc3c3ff31262d81
#
_cell.length_a   1.000
_cell.length_b   1.000
_cell.length_c   1.000
_cell.angle_alpha   90.00
_cell.angle_beta   90.00
_cell.angle_gamma   90.00
#
_symmetry.space_group_name_H-M   'P 1'
#
loop_
_entity.id
_entity.type
_entity.pdbx_description
1 polymer ?
#
loop_
_entity_poly.entity_id
_entity_poly.type
_entity_poly.pdbx_seq_one_letter_code
_entity_poly.pdbx_strand_id
1 'polypeptide(L)'
;IRHVIKPSVGFSFAQPSPQSYYQDVQFSVLYPDSTKEYSRFDQLLYSVRPTNVRQANLNYSFTNLFEAKYFRSRDSTEQKLKLFDNISVGGSYNFAADSFNFSPLGISGTTRFFKGITTFSVGATYSFYGLRPNGRLDPELYLKSDGKLLRFDNLRLRFSTRITFNDVMKLFKGEEPEGPTSASGIRPKDSRDKFEQLLSGFSINHELGIVRMGEAGPDITMVTTNSINMIGGMKVTPNWSIYFGNIGYDFISKRITYPDIGIARDLHCWQMSFNWQPTRGTYAFNINVKPGTFDFLKVPYKRSNYDSSGGF
;
A
#
# COMPACT_ATOMS: atom_id res chain seq x y z
N ILE A 1 8.35 -20.18 23.49
CA ILE A 1 8.16 -19.77 22.09
C ILE A 1 7.31 -20.83 21.40
N ARG A 2 6.29 -20.41 20.67
CA ARG A 2 5.48 -21.26 19.80
C ARG A 2 5.77 -20.88 18.35
N HIS A 3 6.17 -21.86 17.54
CA HIS A 3 6.34 -21.69 16.10
C HIS A 3 5.28 -22.53 15.37
N VAL A 4 4.54 -21.91 14.47
CA VAL A 4 3.54 -22.58 13.63
C VAL A 4 3.92 -22.38 12.18
N ILE A 5 4.07 -23.47 11.44
CA ILE A 5 4.35 -23.49 10.01
C ILE A 5 3.08 -23.90 9.28
N LYS A 6 2.66 -23.11 8.31
CA LYS A 6 1.52 -23.39 7.43
C LYS A 6 2.03 -23.52 5.99
N PRO A 7 2.28 -24.75 5.51
CA PRO A 7 2.60 -24.96 4.12
C PRO A 7 1.36 -24.81 3.23
N SER A 8 1.56 -24.28 2.04
CA SER A 8 0.55 -24.24 0.98
C SER A 8 1.21 -24.63 -0.33
N VAL A 9 0.57 -25.56 -1.05
CA VAL A 9 1.00 -25.98 -2.38
C VAL A 9 -0.22 -25.94 -3.29
N GLY A 10 -0.08 -25.32 -4.46
CA GLY A 10 -1.14 -25.20 -5.44
C GLY A 10 -0.61 -25.48 -6.84
N PHE A 11 -1.41 -26.09 -7.67
CA PHE A 11 -1.11 -26.29 -9.08
C PHE A 11 -2.08 -25.50 -9.92
N SER A 12 -1.59 -24.75 -10.92
CA SER A 12 -2.38 -24.02 -11.88
C SER A 12 -1.95 -24.37 -13.30
N PHE A 13 -2.92 -24.59 -14.16
CA PHE A 13 -2.71 -24.95 -15.56
C PHE A 13 -3.53 -24.01 -16.44
N ALA A 14 -2.88 -23.45 -17.48
CA ALA A 14 -3.55 -22.65 -18.50
C ALA A 14 -3.06 -23.06 -19.86
N GLN A 15 -4.00 -23.27 -20.77
CA GLN A 15 -3.73 -23.48 -22.19
C GLN A 15 -3.58 -22.13 -22.88
N PRO A 16 -2.76 -22.04 -23.96
CA PRO A 16 -2.77 -20.87 -24.83
C PRO A 16 -4.16 -20.61 -25.35
N SER A 17 -4.52 -19.35 -25.45
CA SER A 17 -5.75 -18.94 -26.10
C SER A 17 -5.67 -19.24 -27.60
N PRO A 18 -6.80 -19.46 -28.28
CA PRO A 18 -6.81 -19.71 -29.73
C PRO A 18 -6.07 -18.61 -30.50
N GLN A 19 -5.29 -19.00 -31.51
CA GLN A 19 -4.54 -18.06 -32.34
C GLN A 19 -5.44 -17.00 -33.03
N SER A 20 -6.72 -17.32 -33.25
CA SER A 20 -7.71 -16.38 -33.76
C SER A 20 -7.95 -15.15 -32.87
N TYR A 21 -7.52 -15.19 -31.61
CA TYR A 21 -7.60 -14.04 -30.67
C TYR A 21 -6.46 -13.05 -30.88
N TYR A 22 -5.46 -13.40 -31.67
CA TYR A 22 -4.29 -12.57 -31.94
C TYR A 22 -4.26 -12.14 -33.39
N GLN A 23 -3.56 -11.07 -33.67
CA GLN A 23 -3.26 -10.57 -34.98
C GLN A 23 -1.86 -9.98 -35.00
N ASP A 24 -1.13 -10.28 -36.07
CA ASP A 24 0.16 -9.67 -36.34
C ASP A 24 -0.04 -8.32 -37.01
N VAL A 25 0.50 -7.29 -36.42
CA VAL A 25 0.44 -5.93 -36.94
C VAL A 25 1.85 -5.49 -37.33
N GLN A 26 2.02 -4.98 -38.53
CA GLN A 26 3.27 -4.41 -38.98
C GLN A 26 3.61 -3.17 -38.14
N PHE A 27 4.75 -3.21 -37.48
CA PHE A 27 5.16 -2.18 -36.51
C PHE A 27 5.85 -0.99 -37.19
N SER A 28 6.51 -1.20 -38.33
CA SER A 28 7.27 -0.17 -39.01
C SER A 28 7.11 -0.26 -40.52
N VAL A 29 6.92 0.90 -41.17
CA VAL A 29 6.89 0.99 -42.61
C VAL A 29 8.28 0.81 -43.22
N LEU A 30 9.35 1.19 -42.47
CA LEU A 30 10.74 1.07 -42.92
C LEU A 30 11.30 -0.35 -42.83
N TYR A 31 10.72 -1.18 -41.98
CA TYR A 31 11.11 -2.57 -41.76
C TYR A 31 9.88 -3.46 -41.91
N PRO A 32 9.55 -3.90 -43.13
CA PRO A 32 8.32 -4.68 -43.43
C PRO A 32 8.20 -5.98 -42.64
N ASP A 33 9.33 -6.59 -42.27
CA ASP A 33 9.37 -7.85 -41.51
C ASP A 33 9.19 -7.66 -39.97
N SER A 34 9.09 -6.40 -39.52
CA SER A 34 8.85 -6.12 -38.11
C SER A 34 7.35 -6.21 -37.80
N THR A 35 6.90 -7.41 -37.48
CA THR A 35 5.54 -7.65 -36.98
C THR A 35 5.53 -7.76 -35.49
N LYS A 36 4.45 -7.31 -34.86
CA LYS A 36 4.18 -7.49 -33.47
C LYS A 36 2.79 -8.08 -33.27
N GLU A 37 2.73 -9.16 -32.53
CA GLU A 37 1.48 -9.82 -32.16
C GLU A 37 0.71 -8.99 -31.16
N TYR A 38 -0.55 -8.68 -31.45
CA TYR A 38 -1.48 -7.99 -30.59
C TYR A 38 -2.72 -8.83 -30.35
N SER A 39 -3.25 -8.78 -29.12
CA SER A 39 -4.56 -9.32 -28.85
C SER A 39 -5.66 -8.44 -29.44
N ARG A 40 -6.66 -9.05 -30.08
CA ARG A 40 -7.86 -8.33 -30.57
C ARG A 40 -8.66 -7.67 -29.43
N PHE A 41 -8.40 -8.05 -28.19
CA PHE A 41 -9.08 -7.56 -27.01
C PHE A 41 -8.32 -6.45 -26.26
N ASP A 42 -7.11 -6.09 -26.70
CA ASP A 42 -6.27 -5.08 -26.00
C ASP A 42 -6.93 -3.69 -25.90
N GLN A 43 -7.87 -3.37 -26.78
CA GLN A 43 -8.57 -2.07 -26.79
C GLN A 43 -9.87 -2.07 -25.98
N LEU A 44 -10.30 -3.20 -25.43
CA LEU A 44 -11.53 -3.28 -24.65
C LEU A 44 -11.26 -2.91 -23.21
N LEU A 45 -12.06 -1.98 -22.67
CA LEU A 45 -11.94 -1.45 -21.30
C LEU A 45 -12.03 -2.54 -20.19
N TYR A 46 -12.69 -3.66 -20.46
CA TYR A 46 -12.92 -4.75 -19.51
C TYR A 46 -12.48 -6.12 -20.06
N SER A 47 -11.48 -6.14 -20.93
CA SER A 47 -11.01 -7.40 -21.49
C SER A 47 -10.04 -8.12 -20.57
N VAL A 48 -10.24 -9.41 -20.41
CA VAL A 48 -9.22 -10.31 -19.89
C VAL A 48 -8.21 -10.53 -21.01
N ARG A 49 -6.94 -10.17 -20.80
CA ARG A 49 -5.89 -10.44 -21.78
C ARG A 49 -5.74 -11.94 -21.94
N PRO A 50 -5.95 -12.48 -23.13
CA PRO A 50 -5.73 -13.89 -23.36
C PRO A 50 -4.24 -14.20 -23.21
N THR A 51 -3.90 -15.38 -22.74
CA THR A 51 -2.50 -15.85 -22.70
C THR A 51 -2.17 -16.60 -23.98
N ASN A 52 -1.07 -16.25 -24.62
CA ASN A 52 -0.55 -16.95 -25.79
C ASN A 52 0.46 -18.04 -25.43
N VAL A 53 0.73 -18.23 -24.14
CA VAL A 53 1.73 -19.18 -23.66
C VAL A 53 1.06 -20.20 -22.75
N ARG A 54 1.40 -21.47 -22.96
CA ARG A 54 1.03 -22.55 -22.06
C ARG A 54 1.71 -22.35 -20.70
N GLN A 55 0.93 -22.51 -19.63
CA GLN A 55 1.41 -22.39 -18.27
C GLN A 55 1.04 -23.64 -17.46
N ALA A 56 1.97 -24.14 -16.70
CA ALA A 56 1.78 -25.26 -15.77
C ALA A 56 2.60 -24.96 -14.51
N ASN A 57 2.01 -24.22 -13.57
CA ASN A 57 2.72 -23.68 -12.41
C ASN A 57 2.43 -24.49 -11.16
N LEU A 58 3.47 -24.92 -10.48
CA LEU A 58 3.43 -25.39 -9.11
C LEU A 58 3.81 -24.21 -8.21
N ASN A 59 2.84 -23.70 -7.44
CA ASN A 59 3.04 -22.63 -6.48
C ASN A 59 3.28 -23.25 -5.10
N TYR A 60 4.27 -22.76 -4.38
CA TYR A 60 4.57 -23.19 -3.03
C TYR A 60 4.78 -22.00 -2.10
N SER A 61 4.26 -22.08 -0.89
CA SER A 61 4.49 -21.09 0.13
C SER A 61 4.50 -21.71 1.53
N PHE A 62 5.27 -21.09 2.41
CA PHE A 62 5.40 -21.46 3.81
C PHE A 62 5.17 -20.20 4.64
N THR A 63 4.07 -20.16 5.37
CA THR A 63 3.79 -19.08 6.30
C THR A 63 4.17 -19.50 7.70
N ASN A 64 5.01 -18.71 8.34
CA ASN A 64 5.55 -18.96 9.67
C ASN A 64 4.99 -17.91 10.64
N LEU A 65 4.51 -18.36 11.79
CA LEU A 65 4.02 -17.54 12.88
C LEU A 65 4.88 -17.80 14.12
N PHE A 66 5.42 -16.73 14.71
CA PHE A 66 6.24 -16.80 15.91
C PHE A 66 5.56 -16.08 17.06
N GLU A 67 5.19 -16.83 18.09
CA GLU A 67 4.57 -16.31 19.31
C GLU A 67 5.49 -16.60 20.51
N ALA A 68 5.74 -15.60 21.34
CA ALA A 68 6.39 -15.76 22.61
C ALA A 68 5.37 -15.54 23.74
N LYS A 69 5.42 -16.34 24.77
CA LYS A 69 4.72 -16.09 26.02
C LYS A 69 5.72 -15.57 27.04
N TYR A 70 5.40 -14.53 27.74
CA TYR A 70 6.19 -14.00 28.82
C TYR A 70 5.31 -13.69 30.03
N PHE A 71 5.88 -13.90 31.22
CA PHE A 71 5.22 -13.53 32.46
C PHE A 71 5.57 -12.10 32.81
N ARG A 72 4.57 -11.27 32.99
CA ARG A 72 4.77 -9.93 33.54
C ARG A 72 4.82 -10.04 35.07
N SER A 73 5.98 -9.74 35.62
CA SER A 73 6.25 -9.91 37.07
C SER A 73 5.30 -9.11 38.01
N ARG A 74 4.58 -8.12 37.41
CA ARG A 74 3.71 -7.22 38.16
C ARG A 74 2.28 -7.76 38.40
N ASP A 75 1.78 -8.65 37.53
CA ASP A 75 0.38 -9.09 37.55
C ASP A 75 0.23 -10.63 37.52
N SER A 76 1.32 -11.40 37.54
CA SER A 76 1.34 -12.87 37.41
C SER A 76 0.50 -13.39 36.21
N THR A 77 0.24 -12.56 35.23
CA THR A 77 -0.54 -12.91 34.05
C THR A 77 0.36 -13.28 32.87
N GLU A 78 0.00 -14.37 32.18
CA GLU A 78 0.66 -14.83 30.98
C GLU A 78 0.28 -13.91 29.82
N GLN A 79 1.23 -13.15 29.27
CA GLN A 79 1.01 -12.32 28.09
C GLN A 79 1.62 -12.96 26.86
N LYS A 80 0.88 -12.91 25.73
CA LYS A 80 1.37 -13.40 24.44
C LYS A 80 1.93 -12.23 23.65
N LEU A 81 3.18 -12.33 23.25
CA LEU A 81 3.83 -11.41 22.33
C LEU A 81 4.00 -12.10 20.98
N LYS A 82 3.45 -11.54 19.93
CA LYS A 82 3.76 -11.94 18.57
C LYS A 82 5.06 -11.27 18.16
N LEU A 83 6.13 -12.05 17.98
CA LEU A 83 7.41 -11.55 17.50
C LEU A 83 7.32 -11.12 16.05
N PHE A 84 6.61 -11.92 15.25
CA PHE A 84 6.21 -11.58 13.88
C PHE A 84 4.76 -12.00 13.69
N ASP A 85 3.96 -11.12 13.09
CA ASP A 85 2.58 -11.46 12.74
C ASP A 85 2.56 -12.58 11.70
N ASN A 86 3.47 -12.50 10.72
CA ASN A 86 3.74 -13.56 9.76
C ASN A 86 5.13 -13.40 9.14
N ILE A 87 5.75 -14.52 8.78
CA ILE A 87 6.87 -14.56 7.84
C ILE A 87 6.48 -15.57 6.77
N SER A 88 6.40 -15.11 5.53
CA SER A 88 6.02 -15.94 4.39
C SER A 88 7.19 -16.08 3.43
N VAL A 89 7.42 -17.30 2.99
CA VAL A 89 8.43 -17.65 1.98
C VAL A 89 7.72 -18.41 0.88
N GLY A 90 7.88 -18.00 -0.38
CA GLY A 90 7.19 -18.67 -1.47
C GLY A 90 7.73 -18.35 -2.83
N GLY A 91 7.34 -19.18 -3.78
CA GLY A 91 7.69 -19.08 -5.19
C GLY A 91 6.86 -20.03 -6.04
N SER A 92 7.23 -20.14 -7.30
CA SER A 92 6.60 -21.08 -8.22
C SER A 92 7.60 -21.71 -9.17
N TYR A 93 7.21 -22.86 -9.72
CA TYR A 93 7.93 -23.54 -10.78
C TYR A 93 6.99 -23.76 -11.97
N ASN A 94 7.38 -23.28 -13.14
CA ASN A 94 6.61 -23.45 -14.36
C ASN A 94 7.17 -24.63 -15.18
N PHE A 95 6.45 -25.72 -15.25
CA PHE A 95 6.83 -26.92 -16.02
C PHE A 95 6.72 -26.72 -17.53
N ALA A 96 5.96 -25.74 -17.98
CA ALA A 96 5.74 -25.49 -19.40
C ALA A 96 6.69 -24.47 -20.02
N ALA A 97 7.55 -23.85 -19.21
CA ALA A 97 8.53 -22.90 -19.69
C ALA A 97 9.79 -23.62 -20.18
N ASP A 98 10.33 -23.20 -21.33
CA ASP A 98 11.57 -23.72 -21.89
C ASP A 98 12.82 -23.25 -21.10
N SER A 99 12.71 -22.11 -20.44
CA SER A 99 13.75 -21.51 -19.60
C SER A 99 13.14 -20.68 -18.48
N PHE A 100 13.92 -20.40 -17.46
CA PHE A 100 13.47 -19.62 -16.28
C PHE A 100 12.25 -20.25 -15.59
N ASN A 101 12.29 -21.55 -15.40
CA ASN A 101 11.20 -22.32 -14.79
C ASN A 101 10.89 -21.89 -13.35
N PHE A 102 11.92 -21.52 -12.56
CA PHE A 102 11.70 -21.01 -11.21
C PHE A 102 11.35 -19.51 -11.23
N SER A 103 10.30 -19.13 -10.54
CA SER A 103 10.08 -17.73 -10.19
C SER A 103 11.11 -17.28 -9.15
N PRO A 104 11.35 -15.98 -8.99
CA PRO A 104 12.07 -15.50 -7.83
C PRO A 104 11.44 -15.99 -6.51
N LEU A 105 12.28 -16.35 -5.55
CA LEU A 105 11.87 -16.70 -4.20
C LEU A 105 11.57 -15.41 -3.42
N GLY A 106 10.33 -15.20 -3.04
CA GLY A 106 9.91 -14.08 -2.21
C GLY A 106 9.90 -14.43 -0.73
N ILE A 107 10.48 -13.58 0.08
CA ILE A 107 10.39 -13.63 1.54
C ILE A 107 9.71 -12.33 1.98
N SER A 108 8.64 -12.43 2.76
CA SER A 108 7.96 -11.27 3.32
C SER A 108 7.66 -11.49 4.79
N GLY A 109 7.73 -10.42 5.56
CA GLY A 109 7.43 -10.47 6.98
C GLY A 109 6.81 -9.17 7.45
N THR A 110 5.92 -9.26 8.42
CA THR A 110 5.30 -8.10 9.05
C THR A 110 5.26 -8.31 10.56
N THR A 111 5.61 -7.27 11.29
CA THR A 111 5.46 -7.24 12.74
C THR A 111 4.98 -5.86 13.18
N ARG A 112 4.33 -5.82 14.34
CA ARG A 112 3.79 -4.61 14.93
C ARG A 112 4.44 -4.35 16.27
N PHE A 113 4.93 -3.14 16.44
CA PHE A 113 5.52 -2.64 17.68
C PHE A 113 4.57 -1.68 18.37
N PHE A 114 4.77 -1.49 19.67
CA PHE A 114 4.02 -0.53 20.49
C PHE A 114 2.51 -0.71 20.33
N LYS A 115 2.02 -1.97 20.49
CA LYS A 115 0.59 -2.32 20.34
C LYS A 115 -0.04 -1.92 19.00
N GLY A 116 0.77 -1.89 17.94
CA GLY A 116 0.30 -1.61 16.58
C GLY A 116 0.45 -0.17 16.12
N ILE A 117 1.03 0.72 16.94
CA ILE A 117 1.37 2.09 16.52
C ILE A 117 2.36 2.07 15.35
N THR A 118 3.37 1.21 15.42
CA THR A 118 4.35 1.06 14.35
C THR A 118 4.26 -0.32 13.73
N THR A 119 4.05 -0.36 12.43
CA THR A 119 4.12 -1.57 11.62
C THR A 119 5.46 -1.58 10.88
N PHE A 120 6.20 -2.65 11.04
CA PHE A 120 7.41 -2.93 10.28
C PHE A 120 7.13 -4.05 9.28
N SER A 121 7.47 -3.82 8.03
CA SER A 121 7.35 -4.81 6.96
C SER A 121 8.71 -4.99 6.29
N VAL A 122 9.07 -6.23 6.05
CA VAL A 122 10.28 -6.62 5.32
C VAL A 122 9.87 -7.47 4.12
N GLY A 123 10.48 -7.20 2.98
CA GLY A 123 10.36 -8.00 1.77
C GLY A 123 11.74 -8.22 1.17
N ALA A 124 12.10 -9.46 0.90
CA ALA A 124 13.33 -9.80 0.19
C ALA A 124 13.01 -10.70 -1.00
N THR A 125 13.74 -10.52 -2.07
CA THR A 125 13.59 -11.33 -3.28
C THR A 125 14.95 -11.92 -3.64
N TYR A 126 14.94 -13.21 -3.95
CA TYR A 126 16.12 -13.96 -4.38
C TYR A 126 15.83 -14.63 -5.72
N SER A 127 16.82 -14.65 -6.61
CA SER A 127 16.72 -15.33 -7.90
C SER A 127 17.48 -16.65 -7.86
N PHE A 128 16.93 -17.68 -8.51
CA PHE A 128 17.63 -18.93 -8.77
C PHE A 128 18.61 -18.84 -9.94
N TYR A 129 18.62 -17.69 -10.63
CA TYR A 129 19.39 -17.46 -11.85
C TYR A 129 20.46 -16.41 -11.63
N GLY A 130 21.64 -16.65 -12.22
CA GLY A 130 22.74 -15.71 -12.24
C GLY A 130 22.49 -14.53 -13.19
N LEU A 131 23.48 -13.65 -13.28
CA LEU A 131 23.53 -12.58 -14.27
C LEU A 131 24.72 -12.78 -15.20
N ARG A 132 24.48 -12.56 -16.46
CA ARG A 132 25.54 -12.45 -17.47
C ARG A 132 26.28 -11.11 -17.34
N PRO A 133 27.50 -10.98 -17.89
CA PRO A 133 28.24 -9.71 -17.86
C PRO A 133 27.49 -8.51 -18.46
N ASN A 134 26.50 -8.77 -19.30
CA ASN A 134 25.63 -7.72 -19.88
C ASN A 134 24.44 -7.35 -18.99
N GLY A 135 24.37 -7.84 -17.74
CA GLY A 135 23.29 -7.57 -16.79
C GLY A 135 21.98 -8.33 -17.04
N ARG A 136 21.94 -9.20 -18.07
CA ARG A 136 20.74 -10.02 -18.33
C ARG A 136 20.78 -11.29 -17.48
N LEU A 137 19.59 -11.82 -17.16
CA LEU A 137 19.48 -13.10 -16.48
C LEU A 137 20.08 -14.22 -17.33
N ASP A 138 20.83 -15.09 -16.68
CA ASP A 138 21.33 -16.33 -17.28
C ASP A 138 20.24 -17.41 -17.16
N PRO A 139 19.90 -18.14 -18.24
CA PRO A 139 18.96 -19.26 -18.14
C PRO A 139 19.50 -20.44 -17.35
N GLU A 140 20.81 -20.48 -17.08
CA GLU A 140 21.42 -21.49 -16.24
C GLU A 140 21.19 -21.16 -14.76
N LEU A 141 20.96 -22.22 -13.97
CA LEU A 141 20.77 -22.05 -12.52
C LEU A 141 22.06 -21.53 -11.86
N TYR A 142 21.91 -20.57 -10.95
CA TYR A 142 23.02 -19.95 -10.22
C TYR A 142 23.85 -20.98 -9.43
N LEU A 143 23.21 -22.09 -9.03
CA LEU A 143 23.92 -23.22 -8.41
C LEU A 143 24.95 -23.86 -9.34
N LYS A 144 24.67 -23.90 -10.65
CA LYS A 144 25.60 -24.50 -11.64
C LYS A 144 26.69 -23.54 -12.07
N SER A 145 26.35 -22.24 -12.26
CA SER A 145 27.31 -21.24 -12.71
C SER A 145 28.28 -20.79 -11.61
N ASP A 146 27.76 -20.55 -10.40
CA ASP A 146 28.52 -19.92 -9.31
C ASP A 146 28.60 -20.78 -8.04
N GLY A 147 27.97 -21.96 -8.03
CA GLY A 147 27.96 -22.86 -6.86
C GLY A 147 27.09 -22.37 -5.71
N LYS A 148 26.28 -21.31 -5.91
CA LYS A 148 25.40 -20.75 -4.90
C LYS A 148 23.93 -21.00 -5.27
N LEU A 149 23.11 -21.36 -4.28
CA LEU A 149 21.71 -21.73 -4.51
C LEU A 149 20.86 -20.53 -4.97
N LEU A 150 21.06 -19.36 -4.38
CA LEU A 150 20.25 -18.18 -4.57
C LEU A 150 21.13 -16.94 -4.70
N ARG A 151 20.80 -16.07 -5.64
CA ARG A 151 21.34 -14.73 -5.78
C ARG A 151 20.41 -13.73 -5.11
N PHE A 152 20.96 -12.84 -4.32
CA PHE A 152 20.21 -11.75 -3.71
C PHE A 152 19.80 -10.73 -4.78
N ASP A 153 18.53 -10.38 -4.82
CA ASP A 153 17.98 -9.47 -5.83
C ASP A 153 17.60 -8.12 -5.23
N ASN A 154 16.76 -8.10 -4.22
CA ASN A 154 16.42 -6.88 -3.51
C ASN A 154 15.93 -7.14 -2.07
N LEU A 155 16.08 -6.11 -1.24
CA LEU A 155 15.52 -6.02 0.10
C LEU A 155 14.74 -4.72 0.22
N ARG A 156 13.52 -4.80 0.73
CA ARG A 156 12.66 -3.65 1.02
C ARG A 156 12.29 -3.66 2.49
N LEU A 157 12.54 -2.56 3.15
CA LEU A 157 12.15 -2.32 4.54
C LEU A 157 11.16 -1.18 4.57
N ARG A 158 10.06 -1.34 5.27
CA ARG A 158 9.05 -0.30 5.44
C ARG A 158 8.66 -0.18 6.90
N PHE A 159 8.75 1.02 7.42
CA PHE A 159 8.23 1.41 8.72
C PHE A 159 7.04 2.34 8.50
N SER A 160 5.90 2.01 9.07
CA SER A 160 4.71 2.84 9.06
C SER A 160 4.27 3.05 10.49
N THR A 161 4.37 4.28 10.96
CA THR A 161 4.00 4.66 12.33
C THR A 161 2.78 5.57 12.26
N ARG A 162 1.73 5.21 12.97
CA ARG A 162 0.53 6.03 13.12
C ARG A 162 0.28 6.29 14.59
N ILE A 163 0.29 7.56 14.96
CA ILE A 163 0.03 8.03 16.32
C ILE A 163 -1.23 8.88 16.29
N THR A 164 -2.22 8.52 17.09
CA THR A 164 -3.41 9.34 17.32
C THR A 164 -3.17 10.28 18.50
N PHE A 165 -3.94 11.36 18.57
CA PHE A 165 -3.87 12.26 19.74
C PHE A 165 -4.17 11.52 21.04
N ASN A 166 -5.09 10.58 21.03
CA ASN A 166 -5.39 9.75 22.21
C ASN A 166 -4.20 8.90 22.66
N ASP A 167 -3.41 8.36 21.72
CA ASP A 167 -2.20 7.60 22.03
C ASP A 167 -1.16 8.49 22.71
N VAL A 168 -1.01 9.73 22.23
CA VAL A 168 -0.12 10.74 22.84
C VAL A 168 -0.57 11.06 24.26
N MET A 169 -1.86 11.31 24.48
CA MET A 169 -2.38 11.61 25.81
C MET A 169 -2.22 10.45 26.79
N LYS A 170 -2.43 9.21 26.34
CA LYS A 170 -2.20 8.01 27.15
C LYS A 170 -0.72 7.88 27.55
N LEU A 171 0.20 8.11 26.61
CA LEU A 171 1.64 8.12 26.90
C LEU A 171 2.00 9.16 27.96
N PHE A 172 1.45 10.38 27.89
CA PHE A 172 1.66 11.41 28.92
C PHE A 172 1.08 11.05 30.30
N LYS A 173 -0.01 10.31 30.34
CA LYS A 173 -0.63 9.80 31.55
C LYS A 173 0.08 8.54 32.10
N GLY A 174 1.11 8.05 31.42
CA GLY A 174 1.79 6.79 31.75
C GLY A 174 0.95 5.53 31.48
N GLU A 175 -0.11 5.67 30.69
CA GLU A 175 -0.96 4.59 30.25
C GLU A 175 -0.42 4.01 28.94
N GLU A 176 -0.64 2.73 28.71
CA GLU A 176 -0.23 2.11 27.44
C GLU A 176 -1.20 2.50 26.31
N PRO A 177 -0.69 2.90 25.14
CA PRO A 177 -1.53 3.19 23.97
C PRO A 177 -2.27 1.92 23.49
N GLU A 178 -3.48 2.07 22.98
CA GLU A 178 -4.31 0.92 22.55
C GLU A 178 -4.12 0.52 21.09
N GLY A 179 -3.36 1.29 20.32
CA GLY A 179 -3.20 1.08 18.88
C GLY A 179 -4.42 1.57 18.07
N PRO A 180 -4.37 1.47 16.75
CA PRO A 180 -5.43 1.99 15.89
C PRO A 180 -6.71 1.16 16.01
N THR A 181 -7.56 1.50 16.96
CA THR A 181 -8.96 1.09 16.99
C THR A 181 -9.74 1.95 16.02
N SER A 182 -10.55 1.31 15.19
CA SER A 182 -11.53 2.02 14.35
C SER A 182 -12.33 2.97 15.23
N ALA A 183 -12.40 4.24 14.83
CA ALA A 183 -13.08 5.29 15.58
C ALA A 183 -14.57 4.92 15.78
N SER A 184 -14.84 4.22 16.87
CA SER A 184 -16.19 3.94 17.33
C SER A 184 -16.62 5.10 18.21
N GLY A 185 -17.73 5.74 17.85
CA GLY A 185 -18.22 6.95 18.46
C GLY A 185 -18.37 6.87 19.98
N ILE A 186 -17.50 7.58 20.68
CA ILE A 186 -17.55 7.77 22.13
C ILE A 186 -18.44 9.00 22.39
N ARG A 187 -19.48 8.81 23.21
CA ARG A 187 -20.34 9.92 23.66
C ARG A 187 -19.66 10.67 24.80
N PRO A 188 -19.60 12.00 24.76
CA PRO A 188 -18.93 12.81 25.78
C PRO A 188 -19.71 12.89 27.09
N LYS A 189 -19.02 12.83 28.20
CA LYS A 189 -19.62 12.92 29.52
C LYS A 189 -19.24 14.17 30.32
N ASP A 190 -18.22 14.95 29.90
CA ASP A 190 -17.81 16.15 30.66
C ASP A 190 -17.13 17.22 29.78
N SER A 191 -17.10 18.48 30.24
CA SER A 191 -16.66 19.64 29.45
C SER A 191 -15.13 19.74 29.24
N ARG A 192 -14.30 19.08 30.05
CA ARG A 192 -12.86 18.92 29.82
C ARG A 192 -12.59 17.95 28.66
N ASP A 193 -13.49 17.01 28.44
CA ASP A 193 -13.39 16.02 27.35
C ASP A 193 -13.64 16.62 25.95
N LYS A 194 -14.18 17.86 25.88
CA LYS A 194 -14.50 18.48 24.59
C LYS A 194 -13.26 18.80 23.76
N PHE A 195 -12.19 19.30 24.38
CA PHE A 195 -10.95 19.61 23.66
C PHE A 195 -10.20 18.33 23.26
N GLU A 196 -10.11 17.37 24.17
CA GLU A 196 -9.53 16.05 23.88
C GLU A 196 -10.32 15.36 22.75
N GLN A 197 -11.63 15.47 22.75
CA GLN A 197 -12.47 14.92 21.67
C GLN A 197 -12.31 15.66 20.34
N LEU A 198 -12.14 16.98 20.35
CA LEU A 198 -11.86 17.74 19.13
C LEU A 198 -10.57 17.24 18.46
N LEU A 199 -9.55 16.93 19.25
CA LEU A 199 -8.25 16.48 18.75
C LEU A 199 -8.16 14.96 18.54
N SER A 200 -9.09 14.18 19.11
CA SER A 200 -9.10 12.71 18.98
C SER A 200 -9.22 12.23 17.53
N GLY A 201 -9.78 13.06 16.66
CA GLY A 201 -9.89 12.79 15.23
C GLY A 201 -8.57 12.99 14.44
N PHE A 202 -7.51 13.50 15.08
CA PHE A 202 -6.23 13.72 14.41
C PHE A 202 -5.28 12.55 14.60
N SER A 203 -4.58 12.22 13.52
CA SER A 203 -3.48 11.26 13.54
C SER A 203 -2.29 11.79 12.74
N ILE A 204 -1.10 11.48 13.25
CA ILE A 204 0.16 11.72 12.58
C ILE A 204 0.64 10.38 12.05
N ASN A 205 0.95 10.34 10.76
CA ASN A 205 1.47 9.16 10.10
C ASN A 205 2.88 9.47 9.61
N HIS A 206 3.83 8.61 9.92
CA HIS A 206 5.19 8.66 9.40
C HIS A 206 5.46 7.38 8.62
N GLU A 207 5.96 7.52 7.40
CA GLU A 207 6.37 6.40 6.56
C GLU A 207 7.85 6.53 6.20
N LEU A 208 8.59 5.45 6.45
CA LEU A 208 9.98 5.30 6.05
C LEU A 208 10.11 4.01 5.23
N GLY A 209 10.58 4.15 3.99
CA GLY A 209 10.86 3.03 3.08
C GLY A 209 12.33 3.04 2.68
N ILE A 210 12.98 1.90 2.80
CA ILE A 210 14.37 1.68 2.41
C ILE A 210 14.41 0.50 1.44
N VAL A 211 15.10 0.66 0.33
CA VAL A 211 15.35 -0.40 -0.65
C VAL A 211 16.84 -0.58 -0.83
N ARG A 212 17.29 -1.83 -0.72
CA ARG A 212 18.63 -2.24 -1.14
C ARG A 212 18.49 -3.12 -2.38
N MET A 213 19.17 -2.73 -3.44
CA MET A 213 19.27 -3.54 -4.66
C MET A 213 20.52 -4.44 -4.58
N GLY A 214 20.37 -5.65 -5.09
CA GLY A 214 21.44 -6.64 -5.11
C GLY A 214 22.34 -6.54 -6.35
N GLU A 215 23.01 -7.63 -6.66
CA GLU A 215 24.11 -7.75 -7.63
C GLU A 215 23.75 -7.39 -9.09
N ALA A 216 22.49 -7.12 -9.42
CA ALA A 216 22.08 -6.71 -10.78
C ALA A 216 22.56 -5.28 -11.17
N GLY A 217 23.20 -4.57 -10.26
CA GLY A 217 23.73 -3.23 -10.41
C GLY A 217 24.67 -2.88 -9.27
N PRO A 218 25.10 -1.61 -9.15
CA PRO A 218 25.85 -1.20 -7.98
C PRO A 218 25.03 -1.48 -6.72
N ASP A 219 25.66 -1.96 -5.65
CA ASP A 219 25.01 -2.19 -4.34
C ASP A 219 24.48 -0.84 -3.80
N ILE A 220 23.29 -0.51 -4.20
CA ILE A 220 22.67 0.77 -3.88
C ILE A 220 21.63 0.54 -2.79
N THR A 221 21.87 1.18 -1.67
CA THR A 221 20.84 1.35 -0.63
C THR A 221 20.27 2.76 -0.75
N MET A 222 18.96 2.85 -0.96
CA MET A 222 18.28 4.13 -1.09
C MET A 222 17.06 4.21 -0.19
N VAL A 223 16.77 5.41 0.29
CA VAL A 223 15.50 5.73 0.96
C VAL A 223 14.49 6.08 -0.13
N THR A 224 13.46 5.28 -0.27
CA THR A 224 12.43 5.44 -1.32
C THR A 224 11.23 6.27 -0.85
N THR A 225 10.99 6.26 0.46
CA THR A 225 9.92 7.03 1.08
C THR A 225 10.41 7.51 2.43
N ASN A 226 10.24 8.78 2.73
CA ASN A 226 10.43 9.35 4.06
C ASN A 226 9.51 10.56 4.18
N SER A 227 8.35 10.38 4.77
CA SER A 227 7.34 11.42 4.84
C SER A 227 6.59 11.38 6.16
N ILE A 228 6.20 12.55 6.62
CA ILE A 228 5.29 12.72 7.76
C ILE A 228 4.05 13.44 7.26
N ASN A 229 2.89 12.98 7.65
CA ASN A 229 1.64 13.66 7.34
C ASN A 229 0.66 13.60 8.51
N MET A 230 -0.16 14.64 8.61
CA MET A 230 -1.27 14.75 9.55
C MET A 230 -2.57 14.66 8.79
N ILE A 231 -3.47 13.84 9.30
CA ILE A 231 -4.82 13.65 8.78
C ILE A 231 -5.77 13.74 9.96
N GLY A 232 -6.89 14.40 9.77
CA GLY A 232 -7.92 14.42 10.81
C GLY A 232 -8.99 15.44 10.55
N GLY A 233 -9.97 15.46 11.43
CA GLY A 233 -11.06 16.41 11.39
C GLY A 233 -11.60 16.68 12.78
N MET A 234 -12.19 17.85 12.94
CA MET A 234 -12.84 18.27 14.18
C MET A 234 -14.17 18.94 13.92
N LYS A 235 -15.08 18.79 14.86
CA LYS A 235 -16.31 19.60 14.93
C LYS A 235 -16.02 20.86 15.74
N VAL A 236 -15.94 21.99 15.07
CA VAL A 236 -15.73 23.29 15.72
C VAL A 236 -16.97 23.71 16.49
N THR A 237 -18.15 23.41 15.94
CA THR A 237 -19.46 23.57 16.57
C THR A 237 -20.33 22.36 16.23
N PRO A 238 -21.51 22.19 16.85
CA PRO A 238 -22.42 21.10 16.47
C PRO A 238 -22.73 21.04 14.96
N ASN A 239 -22.68 22.19 14.29
CA ASN A 239 -23.04 22.31 12.89
C ASN A 239 -21.84 22.54 11.95
N TRP A 240 -20.64 22.85 12.47
CA TRP A 240 -19.46 23.10 11.69
C TRP A 240 -18.40 22.03 11.92
N SER A 241 -17.90 21.45 10.86
CA SER A 241 -16.76 20.53 10.86
C SER A 241 -15.65 21.04 9.94
N ILE A 242 -14.41 20.88 10.38
CA ILE A 242 -13.23 21.13 9.57
C ILE A 242 -12.50 19.81 9.43
N TYR A 243 -12.03 19.52 8.23
CA TYR A 243 -11.25 18.36 7.88
C TYR A 243 -9.90 18.79 7.29
N PHE A 244 -8.84 18.13 7.73
CA PHE A 244 -7.50 18.29 7.20
C PHE A 244 -7.02 16.94 6.66
N GLY A 245 -6.77 16.89 5.37
CA GLY A 245 -6.24 15.71 4.70
C GLY A 245 -4.83 15.99 4.20
N ASN A 246 -3.93 15.03 4.45
CA ASN A 246 -2.61 15.00 3.84
C ASN A 246 -1.74 16.28 4.03
N ILE A 247 -1.85 16.92 5.21
CA ILE A 247 -0.94 18.01 5.58
C ILE A 247 0.36 17.37 6.05
N GLY A 248 1.43 17.47 5.28
CA GLY A 248 2.67 16.81 5.62
C GLY A 248 3.87 17.35 4.87
N TYR A 249 4.98 16.66 5.09
CA TYR A 249 6.26 16.98 4.49
C TYR A 249 6.94 15.70 4.00
N ASP A 250 7.44 15.74 2.78
CA ASP A 250 8.27 14.70 2.19
C ASP A 250 9.74 15.11 2.31
N PHE A 251 10.50 14.35 3.11
CA PHE A 251 11.91 14.63 3.39
C PHE A 251 12.82 14.31 2.20
N ILE A 252 12.39 13.48 1.25
CA ILE A 252 13.16 13.12 0.06
C ILE A 252 13.06 14.24 -0.97
N SER A 253 11.86 14.63 -1.32
CA SER A 253 11.61 15.70 -2.28
C SER A 253 11.76 17.09 -1.66
N LYS A 254 11.88 17.17 -0.32
CA LYS A 254 11.96 18.43 0.46
C LYS A 254 10.79 19.37 0.17
N ARG A 255 9.59 18.81 0.06
CA ARG A 255 8.38 19.55 -0.29
C ARG A 255 7.25 19.25 0.68
N ILE A 256 6.38 20.23 0.88
CA ILE A 256 5.11 20.04 1.55
C ILE A 256 4.23 19.19 0.63
N THR A 257 3.53 18.22 1.21
CA THR A 257 2.54 17.40 0.49
C THR A 257 1.37 18.28 0.04
N TYR A 258 0.47 17.73 -0.76
CA TYR A 258 -0.69 18.46 -1.25
C TYR A 258 -1.79 18.52 -0.16
N PRO A 259 -1.86 19.58 0.66
CA PRO A 259 -2.84 19.68 1.72
C PRO A 259 -4.25 19.73 1.14
N ASP A 260 -5.16 19.02 1.78
CA ASP A 260 -6.57 19.02 1.47
C ASP A 260 -7.32 19.54 2.70
N ILE A 261 -8.03 20.66 2.54
CA ILE A 261 -8.75 21.31 3.62
C ILE A 261 -10.22 21.28 3.28
N GLY A 262 -11.01 20.63 4.12
CA GLY A 262 -12.44 20.54 3.99
C GLY A 262 -13.16 21.30 5.10
N ILE A 263 -14.20 22.00 4.76
CA ILE A 263 -15.12 22.64 5.68
C ILE A 263 -16.52 22.16 5.35
N ALA A 264 -17.24 21.67 6.33
CA ALA A 264 -18.63 21.27 6.15
C ALA A 264 -19.54 21.95 7.18
N ARG A 265 -20.71 22.31 6.76
CA ARG A 265 -21.75 22.86 7.63
C ARG A 265 -23.06 22.12 7.46
N ASP A 266 -23.62 21.75 8.57
CA ASP A 266 -24.96 21.20 8.65
C ASP A 266 -25.97 22.34 8.85
N LEU A 267 -26.85 22.53 7.87
CA LEU A 267 -27.88 23.58 7.83
C LEU A 267 -29.25 22.90 7.89
N HIS A 268 -29.63 22.34 9.01
CA HIS A 268 -30.90 21.65 9.24
C HIS A 268 -31.38 20.76 8.05
N CYS A 269 -31.94 21.35 7.00
CA CYS A 269 -32.42 20.66 5.80
C CYS A 269 -31.34 20.55 4.68
N TRP A 270 -30.26 21.31 4.77
CA TRP A 270 -29.21 21.40 3.76
C TRP A 270 -27.87 21.00 4.35
N GLN A 271 -26.99 20.53 3.49
CA GLN A 271 -25.60 20.27 3.83
C GLN A 271 -24.70 21.03 2.86
N MET A 272 -23.78 21.79 3.41
CA MET A 272 -22.78 22.53 2.66
C MET A 272 -21.41 21.89 2.90
N SER A 273 -20.62 21.71 1.83
CA SER A 273 -19.22 21.32 1.92
C SER A 273 -18.37 22.15 0.99
N PHE A 274 -17.20 22.53 1.47
CA PHE A 274 -16.16 23.21 0.73
C PHE A 274 -14.85 22.46 0.91
N ASN A 275 -14.24 22.01 -0.18
CA ASN A 275 -12.94 21.35 -0.20
C ASN A 275 -11.97 22.23 -1.00
N TRP A 276 -10.79 22.41 -0.45
CA TRP A 276 -9.76 23.25 -1.04
C TRP A 276 -8.39 22.58 -0.98
N GLN A 277 -7.72 22.52 -2.13
CA GLN A 277 -6.34 22.04 -2.29
C GLN A 277 -5.45 23.21 -2.72
N PRO A 278 -4.90 23.98 -1.77
CA PRO A 278 -4.18 25.22 -2.07
C PRO A 278 -3.01 25.03 -3.01
N THR A 279 -2.23 23.96 -2.84
CA THR A 279 -1.06 23.68 -3.67
C THR A 279 -1.40 23.36 -5.12
N ARG A 280 -2.58 22.79 -5.37
CA ARG A 280 -3.11 22.50 -6.72
C ARG A 280 -3.97 23.62 -7.26
N GLY A 281 -4.33 24.59 -6.44
CA GLY A 281 -5.26 25.67 -6.80
C GLY A 281 -6.66 25.18 -7.15
N THR A 282 -7.06 24.00 -6.66
CA THR A 282 -8.37 23.42 -6.92
C THR A 282 -9.27 23.60 -5.72
N TYR A 283 -10.55 23.85 -5.98
CA TYR A 283 -11.57 23.86 -4.95
C TYR A 283 -12.88 23.28 -5.47
N ALA A 284 -13.66 22.76 -4.55
CA ALA A 284 -15.00 22.26 -4.82
C ALA A 284 -15.95 22.76 -3.74
N PHE A 285 -17.06 23.31 -4.15
CA PHE A 285 -18.13 23.74 -3.28
C PHE A 285 -19.40 22.97 -3.63
N ASN A 286 -20.06 22.41 -2.62
CA ASN A 286 -21.31 21.68 -2.81
C ASN A 286 -22.32 22.14 -1.77
N ILE A 287 -23.53 22.36 -2.23
CA ILE A 287 -24.72 22.49 -1.38
C ILE A 287 -25.72 21.46 -1.86
N ASN A 288 -26.20 20.62 -0.97
CA ASN A 288 -27.22 19.62 -1.26
C ASN A 288 -28.22 19.52 -0.13
N VAL A 289 -29.43 19.18 -0.48
CA VAL A 289 -30.48 18.84 0.47
C VAL A 289 -30.11 17.52 1.13
N LYS A 290 -30.31 17.40 2.44
CA LYS A 290 -30.11 16.11 3.13
C LYS A 290 -31.01 15.04 2.50
N PRO A 291 -30.54 13.77 2.46
CA PRO A 291 -31.34 12.68 1.91
C PRO A 291 -32.73 12.62 2.53
N GLY A 292 -33.73 12.70 1.71
CA GLY A 292 -35.14 12.78 2.09
C GLY A 292 -36.01 13.06 0.86
N THR A 293 -36.74 14.12 0.85
CA THR A 293 -37.77 14.41 -0.18
C THR A 293 -37.22 15.08 -1.45
N PHE A 294 -36.00 15.67 -1.43
CA PHE A 294 -35.51 16.55 -2.52
C PHE A 294 -34.06 16.29 -2.94
N ASP A 295 -33.69 15.02 -3.10
CA ASP A 295 -32.31 14.65 -3.48
C ASP A 295 -31.88 15.13 -4.88
N PHE A 296 -32.83 15.55 -5.72
CA PHE A 296 -32.59 16.11 -7.04
C PHE A 296 -32.09 17.57 -7.01
N LEU A 297 -32.21 18.29 -5.88
CA LEU A 297 -31.72 19.66 -5.71
C LEU A 297 -30.27 19.70 -5.22
N LYS A 298 -29.34 19.10 -5.98
CA LYS A 298 -27.91 19.20 -5.72
C LYS A 298 -27.33 20.31 -6.58
N VAL A 299 -26.57 21.22 -5.98
CA VAL A 299 -25.82 22.26 -6.69
C VAL A 299 -24.32 22.02 -6.50
N PRO A 300 -23.69 21.21 -7.32
CA PRO A 300 -22.24 21.04 -7.30
C PRO A 300 -21.55 22.17 -8.07
N TYR A 301 -20.55 22.77 -7.47
CA TYR A 301 -19.64 23.69 -8.14
C TYR A 301 -18.20 23.24 -7.93
N LYS A 302 -17.46 23.03 -9.01
CA LYS A 302 -16.05 22.66 -8.99
C LYS A 302 -15.28 23.59 -9.90
N ARG A 303 -14.14 24.08 -9.44
CA ARG A 303 -13.19 24.82 -10.26
C ARG A 303 -11.78 24.29 -10.05
N SER A 304 -11.04 24.16 -11.14
CA SER A 304 -9.63 23.79 -11.17
C SER A 304 -8.86 24.83 -11.99
N ASN A 305 -7.61 25.12 -11.63
CA ASN A 305 -6.74 25.98 -12.43
C ASN A 305 -6.46 25.39 -13.82
N TYR A 306 -6.73 24.11 -14.02
CA TYR A 306 -6.62 23.46 -15.35
C TYR A 306 -7.84 23.69 -16.25
N ASP A 307 -8.97 24.12 -15.67
CA ASP A 307 -10.19 24.41 -16.45
C ASP A 307 -10.14 25.78 -17.15
N SER A 308 -9.15 26.63 -16.83
CA SER A 308 -8.99 27.96 -17.41
C SER A 308 -8.28 27.96 -18.77
N SER A 309 -7.83 26.82 -19.28
CA SER A 309 -7.16 26.69 -20.57
C SER A 309 -8.04 26.19 -21.73
N GLY A 310 -9.32 25.91 -21.44
CA GLY A 310 -10.34 25.61 -22.46
C GLY A 310 -11.15 26.86 -22.77
N GLY A 311 -10.66 27.69 -23.72
CA GLY A 311 -11.40 28.87 -24.16
C GLY A 311 -12.76 28.49 -24.78
N PHE A 312 -13.72 29.35 -24.57
CA PHE A 312 -14.95 29.44 -25.36
C PHE A 312 -14.64 29.78 -26.81
#